data_bd330b1c947f876fc8a76894acb13205
#
_entry.id   bd330b1c947f876fc8a76894acb13205
#
_cell.length_a   1.000
_cell.length_b   1.000
_cell.length_c   1.000
_cell.angle_alpha   90.00
_cell.angle_beta   90.00
_cell.angle_gamma   90.00
#
_symmetry.space_group_name_H-M   'P 1'
#
loop_
_entity.id
_entity.type
_entity.pdbx_description
1 polymer ?
#
loop_
_entity_poly.entity_id
_entity_poly.type
_entity_poly.pdbx_seq_one_letter_code
_entity_poly.pdbx_strand_id
1 'polypeptide(L)'
;MLTACNVPKAILQPDVIVGLPATFLQANADSHSIATTPFKLFFTDAVLQQLIDTALTKNIDLLSTGQQINIAGNYYNMSKALTIPTLEAVINTQVDRYAFYTMNGIGNYDLNKSNNITKDMRIPNTVPDLMIGLRSQWELDVWGKLKNMKKSALARYLGTIKGKLFLQTNIIAEVAYHYYELLGLDFEIDIVKKNIILQQNALEIVKAQKLGGRATELAVLQFEALVYKTRAIEYGVRQQIAETENRLNLLLGRYPQAIRRGEGLMQLNLSVNIASGVPANLLLMRPDVNRAMYDLTAAYRDLAVARAMYYPAFNITPYLGFQGFRLPAFLNAQSIAAGIAGNIAAPLFNRKKIRGNYSISEAQAKQAWLGYNKTMQTAVMEVQTSLQGIYNLNNQYALKQEEVKELTSAIGTANDLYANGYANYLEVITAQKSLVDAEIELTLMKKVQFQTMVALYRASGGGWK
;
A
#
# COMPACT_ATOMS: atom_id res chain seq x y z
N MET A 1 26.33 38.81 27.55
CA MET A 1 25.51 38.93 26.32
C MET A 1 24.71 37.64 26.15
N LEU A 2 23.42 37.69 26.42
CA LEU A 2 22.50 36.60 26.05
C LEU A 2 22.34 36.62 24.53
N THR A 3 23.09 35.81 23.84
CA THR A 3 22.85 35.57 22.41
C THR A 3 21.47 34.95 22.27
N ALA A 4 20.54 35.76 21.76
CA ALA A 4 19.16 35.36 21.49
C ALA A 4 19.15 33.97 20.83
N CYS A 5 18.28 33.10 21.34
CA CYS A 5 18.09 31.76 20.74
C CYS A 5 17.67 31.95 19.27
N ASN A 6 18.57 31.64 18.36
CA ASN A 6 18.30 31.74 16.93
C ASN A 6 17.39 30.56 16.56
N VAL A 7 16.08 30.74 16.75
CA VAL A 7 15.05 29.76 16.41
C VAL A 7 14.85 29.81 14.91
N PRO A 8 14.92 28.67 14.18
CA PRO A 8 14.71 28.64 12.76
C PRO A 8 13.34 29.23 12.37
N LYS A 9 13.28 29.89 11.20
CA LYS A 9 12.00 30.38 10.66
C LYS A 9 11.02 29.23 10.46
N ALA A 10 9.72 29.53 10.58
CA ALA A 10 8.69 28.53 10.27
C ALA A 10 8.75 28.22 8.77
N ILE A 11 8.92 26.94 8.43
CA ILE A 11 8.78 26.45 7.06
C ILE A 11 7.34 26.00 6.91
N LEU A 12 6.61 26.67 6.03
CA LEU A 12 5.24 26.29 5.68
C LEU A 12 5.29 25.13 4.69
N GLN A 13 4.28 24.26 4.75
CA GLN A 13 4.07 23.26 3.71
C GLN A 13 3.88 24.00 2.39
N PRO A 14 4.63 23.67 1.32
CA PRO A 14 4.44 24.29 0.02
C PRO A 14 3.05 24.00 -0.52
N ASP A 15 2.51 24.94 -1.29
CA ASP A 15 1.27 24.68 -2.03
C ASP A 15 1.49 23.54 -3.02
N VAL A 16 0.63 22.55 -2.97
CA VAL A 16 0.80 21.25 -3.60
C VAL A 16 0.23 21.27 -5.03
N ILE A 17 0.44 22.32 -5.78
CA ILE A 17 0.03 22.38 -7.17
C ILE A 17 1.25 22.08 -8.03
N VAL A 18 1.51 20.81 -8.28
CA VAL A 18 2.27 20.40 -9.45
C VAL A 18 1.38 20.73 -10.66
N GLY A 19 1.91 21.44 -11.67
CA GLY A 19 1.17 21.71 -12.90
C GLY A 19 0.70 20.42 -13.56
N LEU A 20 -0.53 20.00 -13.21
CA LEU A 20 -1.16 18.87 -13.88
C LEU A 20 -1.45 19.25 -15.33
N PRO A 21 -1.24 18.35 -16.32
CA PRO A 21 -1.69 18.58 -17.66
C PRO A 21 -3.21 18.83 -17.66
N ALA A 22 -3.67 19.84 -18.36
CA ALA A 22 -5.09 20.21 -18.40
C ALA A 22 -5.97 19.07 -18.96
N THR A 23 -5.43 18.30 -19.90
CA THR A 23 -6.09 17.13 -20.54
C THR A 23 -5.04 16.06 -20.83
N PHE A 24 -5.46 14.79 -20.80
CA PHE A 24 -4.67 13.67 -21.34
C PHE A 24 -4.85 13.62 -22.87
N LEU A 25 -3.80 13.23 -23.60
CA LEU A 25 -3.88 12.98 -25.03
C LEU A 25 -5.01 11.97 -25.30
N GLN A 26 -5.95 12.31 -26.21
CA GLN A 26 -7.10 11.48 -26.62
C GLN A 26 -8.31 11.45 -25.66
N ALA A 27 -8.38 12.32 -24.66
CA ALA A 27 -9.54 12.43 -23.80
C ALA A 27 -10.63 13.29 -24.45
N ASN A 28 -11.79 12.71 -24.77
CA ASN A 28 -13.01 13.47 -25.05
C ASN A 28 -13.58 14.02 -23.73
N ALA A 29 -14.19 15.21 -23.79
CA ALA A 29 -14.64 15.98 -22.62
C ALA A 29 -15.89 15.42 -21.91
N ASP A 30 -16.17 14.11 -21.98
CA ASP A 30 -17.37 13.52 -21.38
C ASP A 30 -17.17 13.26 -19.88
N SER A 31 -18.16 13.63 -19.08
CA SER A 31 -18.06 13.80 -17.62
C SER A 31 -18.17 12.50 -16.79
N HIS A 32 -18.39 11.35 -17.41
CA HIS A 32 -18.47 10.08 -16.71
C HIS A 32 -17.08 9.47 -16.51
N SER A 33 -16.54 9.64 -15.31
CA SER A 33 -15.22 9.17 -14.95
C SER A 33 -15.21 7.70 -14.56
N ILE A 34 -14.31 6.91 -15.18
CA ILE A 34 -13.97 5.54 -14.79
C ILE A 34 -13.57 5.46 -13.31
N ALA A 35 -12.95 6.51 -12.77
CA ALA A 35 -12.49 6.58 -11.37
C ALA A 35 -13.62 6.45 -10.33
N THR A 36 -14.86 6.80 -10.69
CA THR A 36 -16.01 6.73 -9.77
C THR A 36 -16.88 5.48 -9.99
N THR A 37 -16.56 4.68 -11.00
CA THR A 37 -17.32 3.48 -11.36
C THR A 37 -16.98 2.34 -10.40
N PRO A 38 -17.96 1.78 -9.67
CA PRO A 38 -17.75 0.58 -8.85
C PRO A 38 -17.26 -0.60 -9.71
N PHE A 39 -16.42 -1.46 -9.14
CA PHE A 39 -15.86 -2.59 -9.90
C PHE A 39 -16.93 -3.54 -10.46
N LYS A 40 -18.08 -3.67 -9.79
CA LYS A 40 -19.22 -4.49 -10.25
C LYS A 40 -19.89 -3.96 -11.53
N LEU A 41 -19.79 -2.66 -11.77
CA LEU A 41 -20.28 -2.06 -13.02
C LEU A 41 -19.20 -2.06 -14.12
N PHE A 42 -17.93 -2.06 -13.71
CA PHE A 42 -16.81 -2.07 -14.63
C PHE A 42 -16.52 -3.48 -15.17
N PHE A 43 -16.47 -4.48 -14.30
CA PHE A 43 -16.27 -5.89 -14.67
C PHE A 43 -17.63 -6.60 -14.76
N THR A 44 -18.03 -6.99 -15.96
CA THR A 44 -19.35 -7.60 -16.20
C THR A 44 -19.39 -9.10 -15.90
N ASP A 45 -18.23 -9.79 -15.86
CA ASP A 45 -18.16 -11.23 -15.56
C ASP A 45 -18.49 -11.51 -14.08
N ALA A 46 -19.57 -12.27 -13.87
CA ALA A 46 -20.06 -12.62 -12.53
C ALA A 46 -19.06 -13.49 -11.73
N VAL A 47 -18.27 -14.33 -12.42
CA VAL A 47 -17.24 -15.15 -11.76
C VAL A 47 -16.09 -14.26 -11.28
N LEU A 48 -15.62 -13.33 -12.12
CA LEU A 48 -14.63 -12.35 -11.73
C LEU A 48 -15.09 -11.52 -10.54
N GLN A 49 -16.35 -11.05 -10.54
CA GLN A 49 -16.90 -10.29 -9.42
C GLN A 49 -16.86 -11.10 -8.10
N GLN A 50 -17.24 -12.39 -8.15
CA GLN A 50 -17.18 -13.28 -6.97
C GLN A 50 -15.74 -13.51 -6.47
N LEU A 51 -14.78 -13.62 -7.37
CA LEU A 51 -13.36 -13.73 -7.01
C LEU A 51 -12.88 -12.45 -6.33
N ILE A 52 -13.23 -11.28 -6.86
CA ILE A 52 -12.90 -9.98 -6.26
C ILE A 52 -13.55 -9.85 -4.87
N ASP A 53 -14.86 -10.13 -4.73
CA ASP A 53 -15.55 -10.08 -3.43
C ASP A 53 -14.87 -11.02 -2.39
N THR A 54 -14.42 -12.21 -2.84
CA THR A 54 -13.69 -13.15 -1.98
C THR A 54 -12.33 -12.58 -1.56
N ALA A 55 -11.58 -12.01 -2.49
CA ALA A 55 -10.28 -11.39 -2.21
C ALA A 55 -10.44 -10.23 -1.21
N LEU A 56 -11.40 -9.34 -1.42
CA LEU A 56 -11.65 -8.20 -0.54
C LEU A 56 -12.02 -8.60 0.91
N THR A 57 -12.57 -9.80 1.10
CA THR A 57 -12.96 -10.30 2.43
C THR A 57 -11.88 -11.16 3.10
N LYS A 58 -11.09 -11.90 2.32
CA LYS A 58 -10.18 -12.94 2.84
C LYS A 58 -8.70 -12.67 2.61
N ASN A 59 -8.35 -11.69 1.79
CA ASN A 59 -6.94 -11.40 1.52
C ASN A 59 -6.20 -11.01 2.79
N ILE A 60 -5.09 -11.71 3.07
CA ILE A 60 -4.32 -11.58 4.31
C ILE A 60 -3.68 -10.20 4.45
N ASP A 61 -3.20 -9.61 3.35
CA ASP A 61 -2.58 -8.28 3.38
C ASP A 61 -3.61 -7.20 3.71
N LEU A 62 -4.85 -7.36 3.21
CA LEU A 62 -5.94 -6.44 3.51
C LEU A 62 -6.37 -6.53 4.99
N LEU A 63 -6.43 -7.75 5.53
CA LEU A 63 -6.71 -7.99 6.95
C LEU A 63 -5.59 -7.44 7.82
N SER A 64 -4.33 -7.65 7.45
CA SER A 64 -3.15 -7.10 8.13
C SER A 64 -3.16 -5.56 8.12
N THR A 65 -3.48 -4.95 6.98
CA THR A 65 -3.60 -3.49 6.87
C THR A 65 -4.73 -2.94 7.74
N GLY A 66 -5.79 -3.72 7.98
CA GLY A 66 -6.82 -3.40 8.97
C GLY A 66 -6.24 -3.23 10.37
N GLN A 67 -5.31 -4.10 10.79
CA GLN A 67 -4.62 -3.96 12.08
C GLN A 67 -3.66 -2.77 12.11
N GLN A 68 -3.02 -2.44 11.00
CA GLN A 68 -2.19 -1.21 10.92
C GLN A 68 -3.02 0.06 11.16
N ILE A 69 -4.29 0.10 10.70
CA ILE A 69 -5.20 1.21 11.00
C ILE A 69 -5.49 1.28 12.51
N ASN A 70 -5.73 0.15 13.18
CA ASN A 70 -5.93 0.11 14.63
C ASN A 70 -4.68 0.60 15.38
N ILE A 71 -3.49 0.18 14.96
CA ILE A 71 -2.22 0.64 15.53
C ILE A 71 -2.06 2.15 15.36
N ALA A 72 -2.26 2.69 14.16
CA ALA A 72 -2.16 4.11 13.89
C ALA A 72 -3.21 4.94 14.66
N GLY A 73 -4.43 4.40 14.81
CA GLY A 73 -5.49 4.99 15.63
C GLY A 73 -5.12 5.08 17.10
N ASN A 74 -4.47 4.04 17.64
CA ASN A 74 -3.98 4.06 19.03
C ASN A 74 -2.82 5.06 19.20
N TYR A 75 -1.88 5.18 18.26
CA TYR A 75 -0.87 6.25 18.31
C TYR A 75 -1.48 7.65 18.29
N TYR A 76 -2.54 7.87 17.49
CA TYR A 76 -3.28 9.12 17.53
C TYR A 76 -3.93 9.36 18.89
N ASN A 77 -4.59 8.36 19.50
CA ASN A 77 -5.19 8.46 20.83
C ASN A 77 -4.14 8.73 21.91
N MET A 78 -2.98 8.08 21.85
CA MET A 78 -1.85 8.38 22.75
C MET A 78 -1.37 9.81 22.60
N SER A 79 -1.23 10.30 21.36
CA SER A 79 -0.84 11.70 21.10
C SER A 79 -1.89 12.71 21.58
N LYS A 80 -3.16 12.34 21.56
CA LYS A 80 -4.26 13.13 22.15
C LYS A 80 -4.15 13.16 23.67
N ALA A 81 -3.81 12.03 24.30
CA ALA A 81 -3.66 11.95 25.74
C ALA A 81 -2.52 12.84 26.28
N LEU A 82 -1.46 13.06 25.49
CA LEU A 82 -0.37 13.98 25.88
C LEU A 82 -0.83 15.46 26.05
N THR A 83 -1.97 15.84 25.52
CA THR A 83 -2.49 17.22 25.63
C THR A 83 -3.31 17.48 26.91
N ILE A 84 -3.57 16.46 27.70
CA ILE A 84 -4.31 16.54 28.97
C ILE A 84 -3.40 16.14 30.12
N PRO A 85 -3.68 16.61 31.37
CA PRO A 85 -2.93 16.18 32.54
C PRO A 85 -2.98 14.68 32.77
N THR A 86 -1.85 14.09 33.20
CA THR A 86 -1.84 12.72 33.75
C THR A 86 -2.28 12.77 35.24
N LEU A 87 -2.79 11.67 35.74
CA LEU A 87 -3.07 11.48 37.15
C LEU A 87 -2.53 10.11 37.57
N GLU A 88 -1.67 10.14 38.58
CA GLU A 88 -0.97 8.96 39.10
C GLU A 88 -1.20 8.84 40.61
N ALA A 89 -1.48 7.64 41.11
CA ALA A 89 -1.36 7.31 42.49
C ALA A 89 0.11 7.03 42.80
N VAL A 90 0.66 7.71 43.78
CA VAL A 90 2.07 7.57 44.16
C VAL A 90 2.20 7.13 45.62
N ILE A 91 3.12 6.22 45.85
CA ILE A 91 3.60 5.81 47.18
C ILE A 91 5.10 6.04 47.15
N ASN A 92 5.56 7.05 47.91
CA ASN A 92 6.98 7.34 48.04
C ASN A 92 7.42 6.97 49.44
N THR A 93 8.53 6.27 49.56
CA THR A 93 9.17 5.99 50.84
C THR A 93 10.64 6.37 50.74
N GLN A 94 11.07 7.20 51.68
CA GLN A 94 12.46 7.59 51.79
C GLN A 94 12.87 7.47 53.25
N VAL A 95 14.13 7.15 53.52
CA VAL A 95 14.67 7.07 54.87
C VAL A 95 16.01 7.79 54.88
N ASP A 96 16.05 8.90 55.60
CA ASP A 96 17.25 9.72 55.69
C ASP A 96 17.86 9.66 57.10
N ARG A 97 19.19 9.64 57.18
CA ARG A 97 19.93 9.91 58.43
C ARG A 97 20.86 11.08 58.17
N TYR A 98 20.46 12.22 58.71
CA TYR A 98 21.27 13.41 58.55
C TYR A 98 22.51 13.38 59.43
N ALA A 99 23.68 13.73 58.88
CA ALA A 99 24.88 13.91 59.68
C ALA A 99 24.72 15.10 60.64
N PHE A 100 25.25 14.94 61.85
CA PHE A 100 25.04 15.93 62.97
C PHE A 100 25.47 17.35 62.59
N TYR A 101 26.57 17.50 61.88
CA TYR A 101 27.09 18.80 61.44
C TYR A 101 26.47 19.35 60.15
N THR A 102 25.30 18.87 59.76
CA THR A 102 24.50 19.46 58.67
C THR A 102 23.36 20.32 59.26
N MET A 103 22.84 21.24 58.44
CA MET A 103 21.73 22.08 58.84
C MET A 103 20.52 21.25 59.32
N ASN A 104 20.19 20.16 58.60
CA ASN A 104 19.10 19.26 58.99
C ASN A 104 19.43 18.47 60.25
N GLY A 105 20.69 18.03 60.47
CA GLY A 105 21.11 17.28 61.65
C GLY A 105 21.06 18.13 62.89
N ILE A 106 21.60 19.37 62.87
CA ILE A 106 21.54 20.32 63.96
C ILE A 106 20.09 20.76 64.21
N GLY A 107 19.33 21.07 63.14
CA GLY A 107 17.93 21.46 63.24
C GLY A 107 17.05 20.39 63.90
N ASN A 108 17.18 19.12 63.52
CA ASN A 108 16.45 18.02 64.14
C ASN A 108 16.79 17.84 65.63
N TYR A 109 18.07 17.99 65.97
CA TYR A 109 18.52 17.93 67.39
C TYR A 109 17.94 19.05 68.21
N ASP A 110 17.96 20.28 67.70
CA ASP A 110 17.48 21.44 68.42
C ASP A 110 15.96 21.42 68.55
N LEU A 111 15.23 21.12 67.45
CA LEU A 111 13.78 20.97 67.45
C LEU A 111 13.30 19.93 68.49
N ASN A 112 14.01 18.82 68.64
CA ASN A 112 13.66 17.78 69.59
C ASN A 112 13.85 18.17 71.07
N LYS A 113 14.59 19.25 71.38
CA LYS A 113 14.75 19.83 72.69
C LYS A 113 13.74 20.90 72.97
N SER A 114 12.98 21.36 71.98
CA SER A 114 11.96 22.40 72.18
C SER A 114 10.81 21.87 73.07
N ASN A 115 10.37 22.70 73.98
CA ASN A 115 9.20 22.42 74.83
C ASN A 115 7.86 22.58 74.12
N ASN A 116 7.89 23.04 72.87
CA ASN A 116 6.69 23.33 72.06
C ASN A 116 6.25 22.13 71.22
N ILE A 117 7.00 21.01 71.21
CA ILE A 117 6.65 19.80 70.47
C ILE A 117 6.25 18.69 71.40
N THR A 118 5.21 17.95 71.02
CA THR A 118 4.74 16.75 71.71
C THR A 118 5.65 15.56 71.45
N LYS A 119 5.56 14.43 72.18
CA LYS A 119 6.39 13.25 71.98
C LYS A 119 6.21 12.62 70.59
N ASP A 120 5.04 12.72 70.02
CA ASP A 120 4.68 12.23 68.70
C ASP A 120 5.19 13.11 67.55
N MET A 121 5.51 14.39 67.80
CA MET A 121 6.14 15.29 66.85
C MET A 121 7.66 15.19 66.86
N ARG A 122 8.27 14.47 67.80
CA ARG A 122 9.74 14.33 67.87
C ARG A 122 10.26 13.57 66.63
N ILE A 123 11.27 14.15 65.98
CA ILE A 123 11.89 13.62 64.76
C ILE A 123 12.87 12.50 65.17
N PRO A 124 12.74 11.27 64.63
CA PRO A 124 13.69 10.20 64.92
C PRO A 124 15.05 10.49 64.27
N ASN A 125 16.14 9.93 64.80
CA ASN A 125 17.49 10.08 64.23
C ASN A 125 17.60 9.58 62.80
N THR A 126 16.83 8.57 62.46
CA THR A 126 16.62 8.06 61.12
C THR A 126 15.19 8.44 60.75
N VAL A 127 15.05 9.38 59.83
CA VAL A 127 13.79 10.02 59.45
C VAL A 127 13.19 9.26 58.25
N PRO A 128 12.16 8.45 58.46
CA PRO A 128 11.39 7.97 57.33
C PRO A 128 10.52 9.13 56.83
N ASP A 129 10.42 9.24 55.48
CA ASP A 129 9.44 10.09 54.80
C ASP A 129 8.53 9.18 54.01
N LEU A 130 7.29 9.11 54.42
CA LEU A 130 6.25 8.29 53.82
C LEU A 130 5.23 9.21 53.17
N MET A 131 4.96 9.02 51.89
CA MET A 131 3.94 9.76 51.18
C MET A 131 3.06 8.80 50.40
N ILE A 132 1.75 8.91 50.53
CA ILE A 132 0.75 8.28 49.67
C ILE A 132 -0.22 9.33 49.16
N GLY A 133 -0.47 9.37 47.86
CA GLY A 133 -1.33 10.43 47.34
C GLY A 133 -1.51 10.34 45.84
N LEU A 134 -2.05 11.39 45.28
CA LEU A 134 -2.25 11.63 43.88
C LEU A 134 -1.29 12.68 43.38
N ARG A 135 -0.65 12.46 42.25
CA ARG A 135 0.18 13.43 41.54
C ARG A 135 -0.29 13.56 40.12
N SER A 136 -0.41 14.78 39.62
CA SER A 136 -0.69 15.07 38.24
C SER A 136 0.55 15.70 37.61
N GLN A 137 0.75 15.42 36.32
CA GLN A 137 1.78 16.08 35.52
C GLN A 137 1.15 16.59 34.25
N TRP A 138 1.40 17.84 33.92
CA TRP A 138 0.87 18.48 32.73
C TRP A 138 1.89 19.42 32.09
N GLU A 139 2.21 19.16 30.80
CA GLU A 139 2.97 20.08 29.97
C GLU A 139 2.01 21.08 29.31
N LEU A 140 2.16 22.36 29.58
CA LEU A 140 1.40 23.43 28.94
C LEU A 140 1.92 23.63 27.50
N ASP A 141 1.06 23.42 26.52
CA ASP A 141 1.43 23.48 25.10
C ASP A 141 1.46 24.89 24.53
N VAL A 142 2.27 25.77 25.14
CA VAL A 142 2.38 27.20 24.78
C VAL A 142 2.87 27.36 23.32
N TRP A 143 3.81 26.51 22.91
CA TRP A 143 4.45 26.60 21.61
C TRP A 143 3.85 25.68 20.57
N GLY A 144 2.80 24.98 20.89
CA GLY A 144 2.10 24.05 19.98
C GLY A 144 2.85 22.77 19.67
N LYS A 145 3.81 22.34 20.51
CA LYS A 145 4.54 21.07 20.37
C LYS A 145 3.57 19.89 20.38
N LEU A 146 2.78 19.76 21.45
CA LEU A 146 1.85 18.64 21.62
C LEU A 146 0.70 18.68 20.59
N LYS A 147 0.20 19.88 20.30
CA LYS A 147 -0.80 20.10 19.25
C LYS A 147 -0.31 19.63 17.87
N ASN A 148 0.95 19.90 17.53
CA ASN A 148 1.52 19.43 16.26
C ASN A 148 1.84 17.94 16.29
N MET A 149 2.27 17.34 17.40
CA MET A 149 2.40 15.90 17.59
C MET A 149 1.06 15.19 17.32
N LYS A 150 -0.02 15.68 17.93
CA LYS A 150 -1.38 15.16 17.69
C LYS A 150 -1.80 15.28 16.22
N LYS A 151 -1.51 16.42 15.56
CA LYS A 151 -1.83 16.63 14.14
C LYS A 151 -1.01 15.72 13.23
N SER A 152 0.27 15.47 13.54
CA SER A 152 1.11 14.53 12.82
C SER A 152 0.56 13.11 12.94
N ALA A 153 0.25 12.65 14.15
CA ALA A 153 -0.33 11.34 14.40
C ALA A 153 -1.69 11.16 13.69
N LEU A 154 -2.55 12.18 13.69
CA LEU A 154 -3.81 12.17 12.96
C LEU A 154 -3.58 12.03 11.44
N ALA A 155 -2.63 12.79 10.89
CA ALA A 155 -2.31 12.70 9.46
C ALA A 155 -1.83 11.29 9.09
N ARG A 156 -0.94 10.68 9.89
CA ARG A 156 -0.50 9.29 9.68
C ARG A 156 -1.66 8.28 9.78
N TYR A 157 -2.56 8.46 10.74
CA TYR A 157 -3.75 7.62 10.85
C TYR A 157 -4.63 7.70 9.60
N LEU A 158 -4.93 8.91 9.12
CA LEU A 158 -5.69 9.12 7.88
C LEU A 158 -4.94 8.59 6.64
N GLY A 159 -3.62 8.76 6.59
CA GLY A 159 -2.76 8.20 5.56
C GLY A 159 -2.82 6.67 5.51
N THR A 160 -2.86 6.00 6.68
CA THR A 160 -3.00 4.54 6.77
C THR A 160 -4.36 4.07 6.23
N ILE A 161 -5.44 4.80 6.50
CA ILE A 161 -6.77 4.52 5.93
C ILE A 161 -6.72 4.61 4.40
N LYS A 162 -6.09 5.67 3.85
CA LYS A 162 -5.93 5.81 2.39
C LYS A 162 -5.03 4.72 1.81
N GLY A 163 -4.01 4.29 2.55
CA GLY A 163 -3.17 3.15 2.20
C GLY A 163 -3.96 1.84 2.05
N LYS A 164 -4.94 1.58 2.94
CA LYS A 164 -5.85 0.43 2.80
C LYS A 164 -6.68 0.51 1.52
N LEU A 165 -7.24 1.67 1.22
CA LEU A 165 -8.02 1.87 -0.02
C LEU A 165 -7.17 1.66 -1.27
N PHE A 166 -5.91 2.10 -1.25
CA PHE A 166 -4.96 1.86 -2.34
C PHE A 166 -4.65 0.37 -2.51
N LEU A 167 -4.41 -0.35 -1.40
CA LEU A 167 -4.21 -1.80 -1.43
C LEU A 167 -5.46 -2.52 -1.97
N GLN A 168 -6.65 -2.09 -1.61
CA GLN A 168 -7.93 -2.59 -2.11
C GLN A 168 -8.02 -2.47 -3.63
N THR A 169 -7.71 -1.29 -4.18
CA THR A 169 -7.65 -1.04 -5.63
C THR A 169 -6.64 -1.98 -6.32
N ASN A 170 -5.46 -2.16 -5.73
CA ASN A 170 -4.45 -3.06 -6.30
C ASN A 170 -4.89 -4.53 -6.29
N ILE A 171 -5.49 -5.01 -5.20
CA ILE A 171 -6.00 -6.39 -5.12
C ILE A 171 -7.09 -6.64 -6.17
N ILE A 172 -8.02 -5.71 -6.37
CA ILE A 172 -9.03 -5.81 -7.43
C ILE A 172 -8.36 -5.92 -8.80
N ALA A 173 -7.38 -5.06 -9.06
CA ALA A 173 -6.66 -5.06 -10.33
C ALA A 173 -5.83 -6.36 -10.53
N GLU A 174 -5.14 -6.85 -9.51
CA GLU A 174 -4.36 -8.08 -9.59
C GLU A 174 -5.23 -9.32 -9.80
N VAL A 175 -6.38 -9.42 -9.11
CA VAL A 175 -7.34 -10.50 -9.32
C VAL A 175 -7.87 -10.48 -10.75
N ALA A 176 -8.28 -9.31 -11.25
CA ALA A 176 -8.76 -9.17 -12.61
C ALA A 176 -7.66 -9.46 -13.65
N TYR A 177 -6.44 -8.97 -13.42
CA TYR A 177 -5.29 -9.21 -14.28
C TYR A 177 -5.00 -10.73 -14.44
N HIS A 178 -4.88 -11.44 -13.33
CA HIS A 178 -4.62 -12.89 -13.36
C HIS A 178 -5.81 -13.71 -13.83
N TYR A 179 -7.04 -13.23 -13.64
CA TYR A 179 -8.22 -13.88 -14.20
C TYR A 179 -8.23 -13.81 -15.73
N TYR A 180 -7.95 -12.65 -16.32
CA TYR A 180 -7.82 -12.53 -17.79
C TYR A 180 -6.59 -13.25 -18.33
N GLU A 181 -5.50 -13.34 -17.56
CA GLU A 181 -4.37 -14.21 -17.89
C GLU A 181 -4.83 -15.67 -18.01
N LEU A 182 -5.60 -16.14 -17.04
CA LEU A 182 -6.10 -17.51 -16.99
C LEU A 182 -7.04 -17.82 -18.17
N LEU A 183 -7.95 -16.90 -18.50
CA LEU A 183 -8.83 -17.05 -19.67
C LEU A 183 -8.04 -17.07 -20.99
N GLY A 184 -6.96 -16.30 -21.08
CA GLY A 184 -6.06 -16.31 -22.22
C GLY A 184 -5.35 -17.66 -22.37
N LEU A 185 -4.83 -18.21 -21.28
CA LEU A 185 -4.16 -19.51 -21.26
C LEU A 185 -5.12 -20.67 -21.57
N ASP A 186 -6.37 -20.61 -21.10
CA ASP A 186 -7.39 -21.61 -21.44
C ASP A 186 -7.68 -21.60 -22.96
N PHE A 187 -7.74 -20.43 -23.59
CA PHE A 187 -7.93 -20.33 -25.03
C PHE A 187 -6.69 -20.79 -25.81
N GLU A 188 -5.49 -20.45 -25.34
CA GLU A 188 -4.22 -20.88 -25.92
C GLU A 188 -4.08 -22.42 -25.92
N ILE A 189 -4.42 -23.10 -24.81
CA ILE A 189 -4.37 -24.56 -24.72
C ILE A 189 -5.36 -25.21 -25.68
N ASP A 190 -6.51 -24.60 -25.93
CA ASP A 190 -7.49 -25.11 -26.89
C ASP A 190 -6.98 -24.97 -28.33
N ILE A 191 -6.31 -23.87 -28.67
CA ILE A 191 -5.63 -23.72 -29.98
C ILE A 191 -4.55 -24.82 -30.14
N VAL A 192 -3.68 -24.97 -29.14
CA VAL A 192 -2.60 -25.94 -29.16
C VAL A 192 -3.15 -27.36 -29.36
N LYS A 193 -4.19 -27.77 -28.63
CA LYS A 193 -4.83 -29.08 -28.76
C LYS A 193 -5.44 -29.31 -30.14
N LYS A 194 -6.16 -28.31 -30.68
CA LYS A 194 -6.70 -28.39 -32.06
C LYS A 194 -5.57 -28.59 -33.10
N ASN A 195 -4.47 -27.85 -32.92
CA ASN A 195 -3.34 -27.96 -33.82
C ASN A 195 -2.61 -29.31 -33.72
N ILE A 196 -2.49 -29.91 -32.52
CA ILE A 196 -1.96 -31.26 -32.36
C ILE A 196 -2.78 -32.26 -33.19
N ILE A 197 -4.11 -32.18 -33.15
CA ILE A 197 -5.01 -33.07 -33.92
C ILE A 197 -4.79 -32.87 -35.43
N LEU A 198 -4.75 -31.61 -35.90
CA LEU A 198 -4.53 -31.29 -37.31
C LEU A 198 -3.17 -31.81 -37.82
N GLN A 199 -2.11 -31.60 -37.02
CA GLN A 199 -0.75 -32.05 -37.36
C GLN A 199 -0.63 -33.57 -37.34
N GLN A 200 -1.33 -34.28 -36.44
CA GLN A 200 -1.37 -35.73 -36.43
C GLN A 200 -2.07 -36.26 -37.67
N ASN A 201 -3.20 -35.70 -38.09
CA ASN A 201 -3.89 -36.08 -39.31
C ASN A 201 -3.01 -35.84 -40.53
N ALA A 202 -2.31 -34.71 -40.60
CA ALA A 202 -1.36 -34.43 -41.67
C ALA A 202 -0.19 -35.44 -41.70
N LEU A 203 0.33 -35.83 -40.55
CA LEU A 203 1.38 -36.86 -40.44
C LEU A 203 0.93 -38.21 -41.00
N GLU A 204 -0.29 -38.67 -40.69
CA GLU A 204 -0.82 -39.94 -41.21
C GLU A 204 -1.01 -39.89 -42.74
N ILE A 205 -1.45 -38.75 -43.29
CA ILE A 205 -1.52 -38.54 -44.74
C ILE A 205 -0.13 -38.67 -45.41
N VAL A 206 0.88 -38.00 -44.82
CA VAL A 206 2.25 -38.02 -45.34
C VAL A 206 2.87 -39.45 -45.26
N LYS A 207 2.60 -40.17 -44.15
CA LYS A 207 3.00 -41.59 -44.02
C LYS A 207 2.40 -42.47 -45.14
N ALA A 208 1.10 -42.30 -45.41
CA ALA A 208 0.43 -43.02 -46.50
C ALA A 208 1.02 -42.66 -47.87
N GLN A 209 1.31 -41.39 -48.13
CA GLN A 209 1.95 -40.93 -49.36
C GLN A 209 3.38 -41.45 -49.51
N LYS A 210 4.15 -41.62 -48.44
CA LYS A 210 5.46 -42.26 -48.47
C LYS A 210 5.36 -43.73 -48.94
N LEU A 211 4.38 -44.48 -48.42
CA LEU A 211 4.14 -45.82 -48.81
C LEU A 211 3.80 -45.90 -50.30
N GLY A 212 3.13 -44.88 -50.85
CA GLY A 212 2.84 -44.73 -52.27
C GLY A 212 3.99 -44.15 -53.13
N GLY A 213 5.16 -43.88 -52.52
CA GLY A 213 6.32 -43.30 -53.21
C GLY A 213 6.19 -41.80 -53.55
N ARG A 214 5.17 -41.09 -52.99
CA ARG A 214 4.89 -39.68 -53.25
C ARG A 214 5.46 -38.73 -52.21
N ALA A 215 5.94 -39.22 -51.05
CA ALA A 215 6.59 -38.44 -50.01
C ALA A 215 7.91 -39.08 -49.57
N THR A 216 8.83 -38.27 -49.05
CA THR A 216 10.14 -38.71 -48.56
C THR A 216 10.11 -39.03 -47.06
N GLU A 217 11.09 -39.83 -46.59
CA GLU A 217 11.31 -40.05 -45.15
C GLU A 217 11.52 -38.72 -44.40
N LEU A 218 12.24 -37.79 -45.00
CA LEU A 218 12.48 -36.46 -44.43
C LEU A 218 11.15 -35.73 -44.12
N ALA A 219 10.16 -35.85 -45.03
CA ALA A 219 8.84 -35.27 -44.80
C ALA A 219 8.16 -35.86 -43.54
N VAL A 220 8.17 -37.19 -43.40
CA VAL A 220 7.61 -37.87 -42.23
C VAL A 220 8.28 -37.40 -40.94
N LEU A 221 9.62 -37.39 -40.88
CA LEU A 221 10.38 -36.96 -39.72
C LEU A 221 10.10 -35.49 -39.35
N GLN A 222 9.90 -34.60 -40.32
CA GLN A 222 9.56 -33.19 -40.07
C GLN A 222 8.17 -33.02 -39.47
N PHE A 223 7.16 -33.77 -39.96
CA PHE A 223 5.82 -33.75 -39.36
C PHE A 223 5.82 -34.37 -37.95
N GLU A 224 6.56 -35.46 -37.70
CA GLU A 224 6.71 -36.05 -36.38
C GLU A 224 7.35 -35.04 -35.40
N ALA A 225 8.44 -34.38 -35.80
CA ALA A 225 9.09 -33.35 -35.01
C ALA A 225 8.15 -32.19 -34.69
N LEU A 226 7.29 -31.75 -35.64
CA LEU A 226 6.31 -30.70 -35.42
C LEU A 226 5.26 -31.11 -34.38
N VAL A 227 4.73 -32.36 -34.47
CA VAL A 227 3.78 -32.89 -33.45
C VAL A 227 4.41 -32.90 -32.06
N TYR A 228 5.66 -33.40 -31.93
CA TYR A 228 6.34 -33.40 -30.63
C TYR A 228 6.59 -32.03 -30.10
N LYS A 229 6.98 -31.06 -30.92
CA LYS A 229 7.14 -29.66 -30.55
C LYS A 229 5.83 -29.06 -30.00
N THR A 230 4.71 -29.26 -30.71
CA THR A 230 3.41 -28.71 -30.32
C THR A 230 2.88 -29.37 -29.03
N ARG A 231 3.11 -30.69 -28.84
CA ARG A 231 2.83 -31.37 -27.57
C ARG A 231 3.67 -30.81 -26.38
N ALA A 232 4.93 -30.44 -26.61
CA ALA A 232 5.75 -29.83 -25.58
C ALA A 232 5.19 -28.47 -25.17
N ILE A 233 4.67 -27.67 -26.11
CA ILE A 233 4.00 -26.38 -25.81
C ILE A 233 2.78 -26.62 -24.91
N GLU A 234 1.97 -27.66 -25.15
CA GLU A 234 0.82 -27.98 -24.29
C GLU A 234 1.19 -28.10 -22.81
N TYR A 235 2.28 -28.82 -22.51
CA TYR A 235 2.74 -28.95 -21.13
C TYR A 235 3.21 -27.60 -20.52
N GLY A 236 3.85 -26.76 -21.35
CA GLY A 236 4.23 -25.40 -20.94
C GLY A 236 3.02 -24.53 -20.55
N VAL A 237 1.96 -24.55 -21.38
CA VAL A 237 0.72 -23.81 -21.09
C VAL A 237 0.01 -24.35 -19.84
N ARG A 238 -0.04 -25.68 -19.67
CA ARG A 238 -0.59 -26.30 -18.44
C ARG A 238 0.13 -25.85 -17.18
N GLN A 239 1.47 -25.71 -17.25
CA GLN A 239 2.25 -25.19 -16.11
C GLN A 239 1.88 -23.74 -15.82
N GLN A 240 1.75 -22.89 -16.83
CA GLN A 240 1.35 -21.49 -16.64
C GLN A 240 -0.07 -21.36 -16.07
N ILE A 241 -1.01 -22.22 -16.46
CA ILE A 241 -2.35 -22.30 -15.89
C ILE A 241 -2.25 -22.59 -14.38
N ALA A 242 -1.49 -23.62 -13.99
CA ALA A 242 -1.33 -24.00 -12.59
C ALA A 242 -0.70 -22.86 -11.76
N GLU A 243 0.32 -22.20 -12.28
CA GLU A 243 0.95 -21.05 -11.63
C GLU A 243 -0.02 -19.88 -11.44
N THR A 244 -0.80 -19.57 -12.47
CA THR A 244 -1.78 -18.48 -12.44
C THR A 244 -2.93 -18.78 -11.47
N GLU A 245 -3.43 -20.03 -11.44
CA GLU A 245 -4.40 -20.48 -10.43
C GLU A 245 -3.85 -20.35 -9.01
N ASN A 246 -2.61 -20.73 -8.79
CA ASN A 246 -1.97 -20.63 -7.48
C ASN A 246 -1.80 -19.15 -7.04
N ARG A 247 -1.43 -18.24 -7.94
CA ARG A 247 -1.37 -16.80 -7.66
C ARG A 247 -2.75 -16.23 -7.30
N LEU A 248 -3.79 -16.61 -8.06
CA LEU A 248 -5.16 -16.22 -7.73
C LEU A 248 -5.58 -16.76 -6.36
N ASN A 249 -5.32 -18.04 -6.05
CA ASN A 249 -5.66 -18.62 -4.76
C ASN A 249 -4.96 -17.89 -3.60
N LEU A 250 -3.71 -17.46 -3.77
CA LEU A 250 -2.99 -16.65 -2.78
C LEU A 250 -3.68 -15.30 -2.56
N LEU A 251 -4.09 -14.60 -3.63
CA LEU A 251 -4.83 -13.33 -3.53
C LEU A 251 -6.19 -13.52 -2.84
N LEU A 252 -6.84 -14.67 -3.06
CA LEU A 252 -8.10 -15.04 -2.42
C LEU A 252 -7.95 -15.52 -0.97
N GLY A 253 -6.73 -15.55 -0.43
CA GLY A 253 -6.44 -16.00 0.94
C GLY A 253 -6.78 -17.47 1.19
N ARG A 254 -6.55 -18.35 0.21
CA ARG A 254 -6.86 -19.79 0.31
C ARG A 254 -5.76 -20.66 -0.30
N TYR A 255 -5.75 -21.94 0.06
CA TYR A 255 -4.83 -22.93 -0.49
C TYR A 255 -5.13 -23.23 -1.98
N PRO A 256 -4.15 -23.78 -2.74
CA PRO A 256 -4.29 -24.11 -4.14
C PRO A 256 -5.52 -25.01 -4.43
N GLN A 257 -6.34 -24.56 -5.35
CA GLN A 257 -7.50 -25.28 -5.89
C GLN A 257 -7.87 -24.72 -7.25
N ALA A 258 -8.64 -25.46 -8.03
CA ALA A 258 -9.10 -25.01 -9.33
C ALA A 258 -9.91 -23.71 -9.24
N ILE A 259 -9.66 -22.78 -10.14
CA ILE A 259 -10.42 -21.53 -10.28
C ILE A 259 -11.55 -21.76 -11.29
N ARG A 260 -12.77 -21.37 -10.91
CA ARG A 260 -13.91 -21.40 -11.83
C ARG A 260 -13.72 -20.34 -12.91
N ARG A 261 -14.06 -20.68 -14.17
CA ARG A 261 -14.07 -19.77 -15.33
C ARG A 261 -15.51 -19.32 -15.61
N GLY A 262 -15.63 -18.09 -16.11
CA GLY A 262 -16.88 -17.58 -16.69
C GLY A 262 -16.93 -17.78 -18.20
N GLU A 263 -17.24 -16.72 -18.93
CA GLU A 263 -17.23 -16.72 -20.39
C GLU A 263 -15.81 -16.76 -20.93
N GLY A 264 -15.64 -17.38 -22.12
CA GLY A 264 -14.34 -17.43 -22.79
C GLY A 264 -13.85 -16.05 -23.21
N LEU A 265 -12.52 -15.84 -23.21
CA LEU A 265 -11.90 -14.55 -23.48
C LEU A 265 -12.38 -13.88 -24.77
N MET A 266 -12.60 -14.66 -25.84
CA MET A 266 -13.01 -14.14 -27.16
C MET A 266 -14.47 -13.71 -27.19
N GLN A 267 -15.32 -14.20 -26.28
CA GLN A 267 -16.75 -13.85 -26.17
C GLN A 267 -16.94 -12.55 -25.37
N LEU A 268 -15.94 -12.18 -24.55
CA LEU A 268 -15.99 -10.97 -23.78
C LEU A 268 -15.80 -9.74 -24.67
N ASN A 269 -16.70 -8.76 -24.49
CA ASN A 269 -16.61 -7.47 -25.15
C ASN A 269 -15.96 -6.44 -24.22
N LEU A 270 -15.07 -5.62 -24.77
CA LEU A 270 -14.54 -4.44 -24.10
C LEU A 270 -15.67 -3.36 -24.06
N SER A 271 -16.54 -3.46 -23.05
CA SER A 271 -17.76 -2.63 -22.96
C SER A 271 -17.50 -1.20 -22.47
N VAL A 272 -16.24 -0.82 -22.25
CA VAL A 272 -15.93 0.51 -21.77
C VAL A 272 -15.69 1.45 -22.94
N ASN A 273 -16.58 2.42 -23.07
CA ASN A 273 -16.37 3.56 -23.96
C ASN A 273 -15.24 4.42 -23.34
N ILE A 274 -13.98 4.02 -23.61
CA ILE A 274 -12.73 4.59 -23.07
C ILE A 274 -12.52 6.05 -23.57
N ALA A 275 -13.38 6.48 -24.48
CA ALA A 275 -13.40 7.84 -25.00
C ALA A 275 -13.76 8.93 -23.96
N SER A 276 -14.26 8.53 -22.79
CA SER A 276 -14.50 9.45 -21.68
C SER A 276 -13.19 9.72 -20.95
N GLY A 277 -12.60 10.88 -21.21
CA GLY A 277 -11.33 11.30 -20.64
C GLY A 277 -11.30 11.20 -19.12
N VAL A 278 -10.12 10.88 -18.59
CA VAL A 278 -9.84 11.00 -17.16
C VAL A 278 -9.45 12.46 -16.90
N PRO A 279 -10.31 13.30 -16.29
CA PRO A 279 -9.91 14.66 -15.93
C PRO A 279 -8.71 14.61 -14.98
N ALA A 280 -7.71 15.42 -15.20
CA ALA A 280 -6.50 15.43 -14.37
C ALA A 280 -6.81 15.66 -12.87
N ASN A 281 -7.88 16.37 -12.55
CA ASN A 281 -8.35 16.58 -11.18
C ASN A 281 -8.76 15.29 -10.45
N LEU A 282 -9.11 14.23 -11.18
CA LEU A 282 -9.44 12.93 -10.55
C LEU A 282 -8.23 12.23 -9.96
N LEU A 283 -7.03 12.52 -10.45
CA LEU A 283 -5.81 12.01 -9.84
C LEU A 283 -5.67 12.47 -8.38
N LEU A 284 -6.21 13.63 -8.02
CA LEU A 284 -6.24 14.09 -6.63
C LEU A 284 -7.16 13.23 -5.73
N MET A 285 -8.07 12.45 -6.31
CA MET A 285 -8.93 11.53 -5.55
C MET A 285 -8.30 10.15 -5.37
N ARG A 286 -7.21 9.83 -6.06
CA ARG A 286 -6.51 8.54 -5.92
C ARG A 286 -6.07 8.31 -4.46
N PRO A 287 -6.28 7.10 -3.93
CA PRO A 287 -5.92 6.80 -2.54
C PRO A 287 -4.42 6.90 -2.25
N ASP A 288 -3.55 6.54 -3.20
CA ASP A 288 -2.09 6.65 -3.07
C ASP A 288 -1.61 8.11 -3.03
N VAL A 289 -2.19 8.97 -3.86
CA VAL A 289 -1.93 10.42 -3.85
C VAL A 289 -2.37 11.05 -2.53
N ASN A 290 -3.58 10.68 -2.06
CA ASN A 290 -4.08 11.14 -0.76
C ASN A 290 -3.21 10.64 0.40
N ARG A 291 -2.74 9.39 0.35
CA ARG A 291 -1.80 8.87 1.33
C ARG A 291 -0.51 9.70 1.36
N ALA A 292 0.09 9.94 0.20
CA ALA A 292 1.31 10.74 0.10
C ALA A 292 1.11 12.19 0.61
N MET A 293 -0.09 12.78 0.40
CA MET A 293 -0.46 14.09 0.95
C MET A 293 -0.53 14.06 2.48
N TYR A 294 -1.10 13.02 3.09
CA TYR A 294 -1.13 12.88 4.53
C TYR A 294 0.26 12.64 5.11
N ASP A 295 1.11 11.86 4.45
CA ASP A 295 2.50 11.64 4.85
C ASP A 295 3.31 12.96 4.79
N LEU A 296 3.10 13.77 3.75
CA LEU A 296 3.64 15.12 3.63
C LEU A 296 3.18 16.01 4.78
N THR A 297 1.88 16.02 5.06
CA THR A 297 1.29 16.80 6.16
C THR A 297 1.90 16.38 7.50
N ALA A 298 2.03 15.08 7.77
CA ALA A 298 2.65 14.57 8.99
C ALA A 298 4.08 15.06 9.14
N ALA A 299 4.90 14.98 8.08
CA ALA A 299 6.30 15.39 8.10
C ALA A 299 6.47 16.91 8.41
N TYR A 300 5.61 17.78 7.85
CA TYR A 300 5.64 19.20 8.18
C TYR A 300 5.15 19.49 9.62
N ARG A 301 4.25 18.67 10.17
CA ARG A 301 3.88 18.78 11.60
C ARG A 301 5.01 18.34 12.51
N ASP A 302 5.76 17.29 12.13
CA ASP A 302 6.95 16.86 12.88
C ASP A 302 8.07 17.92 12.84
N LEU A 303 8.25 18.60 11.71
CA LEU A 303 9.17 19.73 11.60
C LEU A 303 8.75 20.87 12.56
N ALA A 304 7.44 21.15 12.66
CA ALA A 304 6.93 22.13 13.62
C ALA A 304 7.16 21.70 15.08
N VAL A 305 7.05 20.40 15.38
CA VAL A 305 7.42 19.84 16.71
C VAL A 305 8.90 20.04 16.98
N ALA A 306 9.78 19.68 16.04
CA ALA A 306 11.22 19.85 16.19
C ALA A 306 11.62 21.32 16.40
N ARG A 307 10.92 22.26 15.74
CA ARG A 307 11.07 23.70 15.96
C ARG A 307 10.62 24.10 17.37
N ALA A 308 9.51 23.57 17.86
CA ALA A 308 9.01 23.88 19.17
C ALA A 308 9.98 23.46 20.30
N MET A 309 10.84 22.47 20.08
CA MET A 309 11.85 22.02 21.02
C MET A 309 12.98 23.04 21.29
N TYR A 310 13.07 24.12 20.51
CA TYR A 310 14.00 25.23 20.80
C TYR A 310 13.50 26.13 21.94
N TYR A 311 12.21 26.11 22.27
CA TYR A 311 11.60 26.94 23.27
C TYR A 311 11.55 26.27 24.65
N PRO A 312 11.44 27.04 25.74
CA PRO A 312 11.26 26.47 27.07
C PRO A 312 9.98 25.64 27.18
N ALA A 313 10.06 24.51 27.89
CA ALA A 313 8.89 23.72 28.27
C ALA A 313 8.32 24.20 29.60
N PHE A 314 7.01 24.29 29.71
CA PHE A 314 6.28 24.67 30.91
C PHE A 314 5.55 23.44 31.46
N ASN A 315 5.93 23.02 32.68
CA ASN A 315 5.30 21.85 33.31
C ASN A 315 4.64 22.30 34.64
N ILE A 316 3.47 21.80 34.94
CA ILE A 316 2.75 21.93 36.17
C ILE A 316 2.57 20.54 36.78
N THR A 317 2.92 20.45 38.09
CA THR A 317 2.84 19.20 38.85
C THR A 317 2.12 19.43 40.16
N PRO A 318 0.78 19.41 40.19
CA PRO A 318 0.02 19.42 41.45
C PRO A 318 0.08 18.01 42.09
N TYR A 319 0.08 18.04 43.44
CA TYR A 319 -0.05 16.81 44.24
C TYR A 319 -0.94 17.03 45.44
N LEU A 320 -1.58 15.98 45.91
CA LEU A 320 -2.40 15.91 47.09
C LEU A 320 -2.26 14.51 47.70
N GLY A 321 -1.94 14.43 48.99
CA GLY A 321 -1.78 13.15 49.66
C GLY A 321 -1.58 13.28 51.14
N PHE A 322 -1.23 12.20 51.80
CA PHE A 322 -0.78 12.12 53.18
C PHE A 322 0.75 11.97 53.18
N GLN A 323 1.43 12.79 53.97
CA GLN A 323 2.87 12.71 54.15
C GLN A 323 3.21 12.76 55.66
N GLY A 324 4.11 11.90 56.10
CA GLY A 324 4.53 11.88 57.47
C GLY A 324 5.70 10.94 57.71
N PHE A 325 6.42 11.18 58.82
CA PHE A 325 7.58 10.37 59.24
C PHE A 325 7.21 9.31 60.30
N ARG A 326 5.91 9.19 60.65
CA ARG A 326 5.41 8.18 61.61
C ARG A 326 4.12 7.53 61.11
N LEU A 327 4.11 6.19 61.09
CA LEU A 327 2.93 5.43 60.64
C LEU A 327 1.66 5.70 61.49
N PRO A 328 1.69 5.86 62.85
CA PRO A 328 0.46 6.10 63.61
C PRO A 328 -0.21 7.46 63.29
N ALA A 329 0.56 8.45 62.85
CA ALA A 329 0.06 9.79 62.51
C ALA A 329 -0.20 9.94 61.00
N PHE A 330 0.13 8.95 60.21
CA PHE A 330 0.17 9.09 58.75
C PHE A 330 -1.20 9.35 58.11
N LEU A 331 -2.25 8.67 58.53
CA LEU A 331 -3.62 8.86 58.02
C LEU A 331 -4.42 9.84 58.91
N ASN A 332 -3.83 10.96 59.25
CA ASN A 332 -4.47 12.04 60.03
C ASN A 332 -4.69 13.27 59.15
N ALA A 333 -5.70 14.06 59.44
CA ALA A 333 -5.95 15.34 58.76
C ALA A 333 -4.74 16.30 58.80
N GLN A 334 -3.94 16.22 59.85
CA GLN A 334 -2.71 17.03 60.00
C GLN A 334 -1.55 16.56 59.10
N SER A 335 -1.65 15.37 58.51
CA SER A 335 -0.68 14.81 57.56
C SER A 335 -1.07 15.04 56.10
N ILE A 336 -2.15 15.76 55.81
CA ILE A 336 -2.54 16.13 54.47
C ILE A 336 -1.51 17.13 53.92
N ALA A 337 -0.83 16.72 52.86
CA ALA A 337 0.11 17.51 52.10
C ALA A 337 -0.47 17.82 50.73
N ALA A 338 -0.50 19.08 50.33
CA ALA A 338 -0.92 19.52 49.02
C ALA A 338 0.03 20.59 48.49
N GLY A 339 0.28 20.57 47.20
CA GLY A 339 1.13 21.55 46.56
C GLY A 339 0.97 21.60 45.06
N ILE A 340 1.43 22.68 44.44
CA ILE A 340 1.52 22.87 43.02
C ILE A 340 2.95 23.31 42.70
N ALA A 341 3.69 22.49 41.97
CA ALA A 341 5.00 22.87 41.45
C ALA A 341 4.90 23.29 39.99
N GLY A 342 5.42 24.46 39.65
CA GLY A 342 5.61 24.93 38.29
C GLY A 342 7.09 24.87 37.95
N ASN A 343 7.41 24.29 36.79
CA ASN A 343 8.78 24.19 36.29
C ASN A 343 8.86 24.73 34.87
N ILE A 344 9.85 25.60 34.61
CA ILE A 344 10.20 26.10 33.28
C ILE A 344 11.61 25.61 32.98
N ALA A 345 11.73 24.75 31.96
CA ALA A 345 13.01 24.17 31.52
C ALA A 345 13.37 24.65 30.12
N ALA A 346 14.47 25.37 29.99
CA ALA A 346 15.03 25.82 28.72
C ALA A 346 16.33 25.09 28.40
N PRO A 347 16.52 24.54 27.18
CA PRO A 347 17.74 23.84 26.79
C PRO A 347 18.87 24.87 26.54
N LEU A 348 19.90 24.92 27.39
CA LEU A 348 21.05 25.82 27.24
C LEU A 348 22.23 25.14 26.48
N PHE A 349 22.60 23.93 26.83
CA PHE A 349 23.80 23.25 26.34
C PHE A 349 23.53 22.11 25.31
N ASN A 350 22.28 21.67 25.16
CA ASN A 350 21.90 20.55 24.25
C ASN A 350 21.61 21.00 22.80
N ARG A 351 22.16 22.14 22.38
CA ARG A 351 21.84 22.79 21.09
C ARG A 351 22.21 21.95 19.88
N LYS A 352 23.31 21.15 19.93
CA LYS A 352 23.67 20.28 18.81
C LYS A 352 22.61 19.20 18.54
N LYS A 353 22.03 18.59 19.62
CA LYS A 353 20.97 17.58 19.49
C LYS A 353 19.69 18.19 18.94
N ILE A 354 19.27 19.34 19.47
CA ILE A 354 18.05 20.04 19.01
C ILE A 354 18.20 20.50 17.56
N ARG A 355 19.35 21.08 17.21
CA ARG A 355 19.66 21.49 15.85
C ARG A 355 19.69 20.28 14.89
N GLY A 356 20.30 19.17 15.31
CA GLY A 356 20.32 17.92 14.54
C GLY A 356 18.91 17.38 14.29
N ASN A 357 18.06 17.32 15.33
CA ASN A 357 16.68 16.86 15.19
C ASN A 357 15.87 17.76 14.24
N TYR A 358 16.07 19.08 14.30
CA TYR A 358 15.43 20.01 13.37
C TYR A 358 15.88 19.77 11.93
N SER A 359 17.20 19.66 11.69
CA SER A 359 17.74 19.40 10.35
C SER A 359 17.29 18.06 9.78
N ILE A 360 17.19 17.02 10.62
CA ILE A 360 16.62 15.72 10.23
C ILE A 360 15.15 15.89 9.83
N SER A 361 14.35 16.55 10.65
CA SER A 361 12.92 16.77 10.34
C SER A 361 12.72 17.63 9.10
N GLU A 362 13.59 18.61 8.85
CA GLU A 362 13.58 19.41 7.62
C GLU A 362 13.88 18.56 6.38
N ALA A 363 14.90 17.70 6.46
CA ALA A 363 15.24 16.78 5.38
C ALA A 363 14.11 15.79 5.10
N GLN A 364 13.47 15.24 6.17
CA GLN A 364 12.32 14.36 6.06
C GLN A 364 11.10 15.05 5.44
N ALA A 365 10.83 16.32 5.78
CA ALA A 365 9.77 17.11 5.17
C ALA A 365 10.02 17.33 3.67
N LYS A 366 11.26 17.65 3.26
CA LYS A 366 11.66 17.76 1.85
C LYS A 366 11.54 16.41 1.13
N GLN A 367 11.94 15.31 1.77
CA GLN A 367 11.79 13.96 1.23
C GLN A 367 10.32 13.60 1.01
N ALA A 368 9.43 13.91 1.97
CA ALA A 368 8.00 13.67 1.82
C ALA A 368 7.38 14.50 0.69
N TRP A 369 7.83 15.74 0.49
CA TRP A 369 7.41 16.58 -0.64
C TRP A 369 7.86 15.99 -1.98
N LEU A 370 9.10 15.55 -2.10
CA LEU A 370 9.59 14.86 -3.31
C LEU A 370 8.83 13.55 -3.56
N GLY A 371 8.52 12.79 -2.50
CA GLY A 371 7.70 11.58 -2.57
C GLY A 371 6.29 11.84 -3.09
N TYR A 372 5.64 12.89 -2.61
CA TYR A 372 4.33 13.32 -3.11
C TYR A 372 4.40 13.67 -4.61
N ASN A 373 5.37 14.49 -5.03
CA ASN A 373 5.54 14.86 -6.43
C ASN A 373 5.79 13.63 -7.33
N LYS A 374 6.62 12.68 -6.87
CA LYS A 374 6.86 11.42 -7.58
C LYS A 374 5.56 10.63 -7.74
N THR A 375 4.75 10.52 -6.69
CA THR A 375 3.47 9.82 -6.75
C THR A 375 2.52 10.46 -7.77
N MET A 376 2.45 11.78 -7.82
CA MET A 376 1.66 12.50 -8.81
C MET A 376 2.16 12.25 -10.24
N GLN A 377 3.46 12.34 -10.48
CA GLN A 377 4.05 12.06 -11.80
C GLN A 377 3.78 10.62 -12.23
N THR A 378 3.93 9.66 -11.32
CA THR A 378 3.61 8.25 -11.59
C THR A 378 2.14 8.07 -11.94
N ALA A 379 1.23 8.74 -11.24
CA ALA A 379 -0.21 8.70 -11.52
C ALA A 379 -0.55 9.21 -12.93
N VAL A 380 0.05 10.33 -13.34
CA VAL A 380 -0.10 10.87 -14.71
C VAL A 380 0.45 9.90 -15.74
N MET A 381 1.66 9.38 -15.52
CA MET A 381 2.32 8.43 -16.42
C MET A 381 1.48 7.15 -16.59
N GLU A 382 0.96 6.56 -15.51
CA GLU A 382 0.15 5.33 -15.56
C GLU A 382 -1.10 5.50 -16.42
N VAL A 383 -1.83 6.61 -16.25
CA VAL A 383 -3.03 6.91 -17.06
C VAL A 383 -2.67 7.11 -18.52
N GLN A 384 -1.67 7.93 -18.80
CA GLN A 384 -1.24 8.22 -20.18
C GLN A 384 -0.76 6.96 -20.90
N THR A 385 0.04 6.12 -20.24
CA THR A 385 0.54 4.86 -20.79
C THR A 385 -0.60 3.90 -21.08
N SER A 386 -1.58 3.80 -20.18
CA SER A 386 -2.73 2.90 -20.36
C SER A 386 -3.63 3.36 -21.51
N LEU A 387 -3.90 4.66 -21.64
CA LEU A 387 -4.71 5.20 -22.74
C LEU A 387 -4.04 4.97 -24.11
N GLN A 388 -2.73 5.29 -24.20
CA GLN A 388 -1.98 5.04 -25.43
C GLN A 388 -1.87 3.55 -25.75
N GLY A 389 -1.70 2.71 -24.71
CA GLY A 389 -1.66 1.26 -24.85
C GLY A 389 -2.96 0.70 -25.43
N ILE A 390 -4.11 1.13 -24.94
CA ILE A 390 -5.42 0.71 -25.45
C ILE A 390 -5.60 1.09 -26.94
N TYR A 391 -5.26 2.34 -27.28
CA TYR A 391 -5.33 2.80 -28.68
C TYR A 391 -4.47 1.94 -29.60
N ASN A 392 -3.22 1.71 -29.26
CA ASN A 392 -2.31 0.91 -30.07
C ASN A 392 -2.74 -0.55 -30.18
N LEU A 393 -3.15 -1.16 -29.05
CA LEU A 393 -3.59 -2.55 -29.02
C LEU A 393 -4.87 -2.79 -29.84
N ASN A 394 -5.80 -1.82 -29.87
CA ASN A 394 -7.00 -1.95 -30.71
C ASN A 394 -6.65 -1.98 -32.19
N ASN A 395 -5.72 -1.13 -32.65
CA ASN A 395 -5.26 -1.13 -34.02
C ASN A 395 -4.46 -2.40 -34.37
N GLN A 396 -3.57 -2.86 -33.48
CA GLN A 396 -2.82 -4.10 -33.65
C GLN A 396 -3.75 -5.32 -33.72
N TYR A 397 -4.75 -5.38 -32.86
CA TYR A 397 -5.71 -6.48 -32.82
C TYR A 397 -6.51 -6.58 -34.13
N ALA A 398 -6.98 -5.46 -34.68
CA ALA A 398 -7.70 -5.42 -35.95
C ALA A 398 -6.82 -5.97 -37.11
N LEU A 399 -5.57 -5.54 -37.18
CA LEU A 399 -4.63 -6.03 -38.20
C LEU A 399 -4.33 -7.52 -38.03
N LYS A 400 -4.17 -7.99 -36.79
CA LYS A 400 -3.90 -9.42 -36.52
C LYS A 400 -5.13 -10.31 -36.83
N GLN A 401 -6.34 -9.81 -36.68
CA GLN A 401 -7.55 -10.52 -37.10
C GLN A 401 -7.58 -10.75 -38.63
N GLU A 402 -7.24 -9.73 -39.41
CA GLU A 402 -7.13 -9.90 -40.87
C GLU A 402 -6.00 -10.88 -41.25
N GLU A 403 -4.85 -10.81 -40.57
CA GLU A 403 -3.75 -11.78 -40.78
C GLU A 403 -4.19 -13.22 -40.52
N VAL A 404 -4.87 -13.51 -39.42
CA VAL A 404 -5.38 -14.84 -39.08
C VAL A 404 -6.39 -15.31 -40.15
N LYS A 405 -7.24 -14.44 -40.64
CA LYS A 405 -8.21 -14.74 -41.68
C LYS A 405 -7.53 -15.11 -43.00
N GLU A 406 -6.53 -14.36 -43.44
CA GLU A 406 -5.77 -14.65 -44.67
C GLU A 406 -4.95 -15.95 -44.52
N LEU A 407 -4.33 -16.21 -43.40
CA LEU A 407 -3.58 -17.44 -43.12
C LEU A 407 -4.52 -18.66 -43.05
N THR A 408 -5.74 -18.51 -42.54
CA THR A 408 -6.75 -19.60 -42.57
C THR A 408 -7.12 -19.96 -43.99
N SER A 409 -7.30 -18.98 -44.86
CA SER A 409 -7.55 -19.20 -46.31
C SER A 409 -6.35 -19.81 -47.01
N ALA A 410 -5.12 -19.37 -46.66
CA ALA A 410 -3.87 -19.90 -47.23
C ALA A 410 -3.67 -21.38 -46.91
N ILE A 411 -4.04 -21.87 -45.74
CA ILE A 411 -3.96 -23.31 -45.40
C ILE A 411 -4.90 -24.14 -46.28
N GLY A 412 -6.14 -23.67 -46.48
CA GLY A 412 -7.08 -24.33 -47.39
C GLY A 412 -6.46 -24.50 -48.79
N THR A 413 -5.96 -23.38 -49.34
CA THR A 413 -5.30 -23.36 -50.66
C THR A 413 -4.06 -24.25 -50.73
N ALA A 414 -3.19 -24.21 -49.69
CA ALA A 414 -1.98 -25.02 -49.64
C ALA A 414 -2.30 -26.54 -49.61
N ASN A 415 -3.32 -26.94 -48.85
CA ASN A 415 -3.78 -28.34 -48.82
C ASN A 415 -4.33 -28.80 -50.17
N ASP A 416 -5.14 -27.98 -50.85
CA ASP A 416 -5.70 -28.29 -52.18
C ASP A 416 -4.60 -28.40 -53.23
N LEU A 417 -3.65 -27.48 -53.25
CA LEU A 417 -2.50 -27.51 -54.15
C LEU A 417 -1.63 -28.73 -53.89
N TYR A 418 -1.36 -29.07 -52.64
CA TYR A 418 -0.59 -30.23 -52.26
C TYR A 418 -1.28 -31.55 -52.66
N ALA A 419 -2.58 -31.69 -52.46
CA ALA A 419 -3.37 -32.85 -52.84
C ALA A 419 -3.34 -33.10 -54.35
N ASN A 420 -3.31 -32.01 -55.14
CA ASN A 420 -3.26 -32.06 -56.61
C ASN A 420 -1.83 -32.10 -57.20
N GLY A 421 -0.77 -32.08 -56.36
CA GLY A 421 0.62 -32.18 -56.77
C GLY A 421 1.24 -30.87 -57.29
N TYR A 422 0.58 -29.71 -57.06
CA TYR A 422 1.05 -28.38 -57.45
C TYR A 422 1.86 -27.69 -56.37
N ALA A 423 1.81 -28.16 -55.11
CA ALA A 423 2.62 -27.67 -54.01
C ALA A 423 3.38 -28.81 -53.32
N ASN A 424 4.46 -28.46 -52.63
CA ASN A 424 5.20 -29.43 -51.83
C ASN A 424 4.74 -29.40 -50.37
N TYR A 425 5.10 -30.44 -49.59
CA TYR A 425 4.70 -30.55 -48.17
C TYR A 425 5.24 -29.41 -47.28
N LEU A 426 6.35 -28.76 -47.67
CA LEU A 426 6.96 -27.68 -46.92
C LEU A 426 6.06 -26.44 -46.89
N GLU A 427 5.33 -26.18 -48.00
CA GLU A 427 4.38 -25.07 -48.08
C GLU A 427 3.21 -25.30 -47.12
N VAL A 428 2.71 -26.52 -46.98
CA VAL A 428 1.65 -26.88 -46.03
C VAL A 428 2.13 -26.72 -44.59
N ILE A 429 3.32 -27.24 -44.24
CA ILE A 429 3.90 -27.10 -42.90
C ILE A 429 4.09 -25.62 -42.54
N THR A 430 4.60 -24.82 -43.46
CA THR A 430 4.85 -23.40 -43.25
C THR A 430 3.55 -22.66 -43.02
N ALA A 431 2.52 -22.89 -43.84
CA ALA A 431 1.20 -22.27 -43.65
C ALA A 431 0.57 -22.65 -42.31
N GLN A 432 0.62 -23.95 -41.95
CA GLN A 432 0.10 -24.41 -40.65
C GLN A 432 0.82 -23.74 -39.45
N LYS A 433 2.16 -23.70 -39.51
CA LYS A 433 2.94 -23.05 -38.44
C LYS A 433 2.60 -21.57 -38.32
N SER A 434 2.53 -20.84 -39.43
CA SER A 434 2.20 -19.41 -39.44
C SER A 434 0.82 -19.15 -38.88
N LEU A 435 -0.19 -19.98 -39.18
CA LEU A 435 -1.52 -19.82 -38.60
C LEU A 435 -1.52 -20.03 -37.08
N VAL A 436 -0.86 -21.09 -36.57
CA VAL A 436 -0.76 -21.35 -35.12
C VAL A 436 -0.13 -20.18 -34.40
N ASP A 437 1.00 -19.70 -34.93
CA ASP A 437 1.72 -18.57 -34.34
C ASP A 437 0.81 -17.31 -34.33
N ALA A 438 0.09 -17.03 -35.42
CA ALA A 438 -0.82 -15.89 -35.52
C ALA A 438 -2.05 -15.99 -34.58
N GLU A 439 -2.65 -17.19 -34.46
CA GLU A 439 -3.79 -17.42 -33.53
C GLU A 439 -3.36 -17.25 -32.07
N ILE A 440 -2.18 -17.73 -31.68
CA ILE A 440 -1.61 -17.54 -30.34
C ILE A 440 -1.37 -16.03 -30.08
N GLU A 441 -0.76 -15.32 -31.05
CA GLU A 441 -0.51 -13.87 -30.94
C GLU A 441 -1.82 -13.07 -30.86
N LEU A 442 -2.86 -13.41 -31.61
CA LEU A 442 -4.18 -12.79 -31.56
C LEU A 442 -4.79 -12.93 -30.16
N THR A 443 -4.68 -14.14 -29.57
CA THR A 443 -5.15 -14.43 -28.20
C THR A 443 -4.39 -13.59 -27.18
N LEU A 444 -3.07 -13.54 -27.32
CA LEU A 444 -2.22 -12.72 -26.45
C LEU A 444 -2.61 -11.25 -26.52
N MET A 445 -2.85 -10.71 -27.74
CA MET A 445 -3.29 -9.32 -27.89
C MET A 445 -4.64 -9.07 -27.23
N LYS A 446 -5.61 -9.96 -27.38
CA LYS A 446 -6.92 -9.85 -26.70
C LYS A 446 -6.77 -9.84 -25.18
N LYS A 447 -5.96 -10.74 -24.63
CA LYS A 447 -5.63 -10.79 -23.20
C LYS A 447 -5.01 -9.48 -22.72
N VAL A 448 -3.99 -8.98 -23.44
CA VAL A 448 -3.29 -7.73 -23.08
C VAL A 448 -4.23 -6.51 -23.17
N GLN A 449 -5.22 -6.50 -24.09
CA GLN A 449 -6.26 -5.46 -24.11
C GLN A 449 -7.03 -5.41 -22.79
N PHE A 450 -7.51 -6.56 -22.27
CA PHE A 450 -8.20 -6.62 -20.97
C PHE A 450 -7.27 -6.23 -19.81
N GLN A 451 -6.04 -6.70 -19.81
CA GLN A 451 -5.06 -6.33 -18.77
C GLN A 451 -4.73 -4.83 -18.78
N THR A 452 -4.64 -4.20 -19.95
CA THR A 452 -4.41 -2.76 -20.08
C THR A 452 -5.64 -1.96 -19.62
N MET A 453 -6.85 -2.48 -19.87
CA MET A 453 -8.08 -1.90 -19.35
C MET A 453 -8.14 -1.96 -17.81
N VAL A 454 -7.74 -3.08 -17.21
CA VAL A 454 -7.58 -3.22 -15.75
C VAL A 454 -6.57 -2.22 -15.21
N ALA A 455 -5.43 -2.06 -15.90
CA ALA A 455 -4.40 -1.09 -15.54
C ALA A 455 -4.94 0.35 -15.58
N LEU A 456 -5.74 0.71 -16.59
CA LEU A 456 -6.40 2.02 -16.67
C LEU A 456 -7.39 2.21 -15.52
N TYR A 457 -8.20 1.21 -15.18
CA TYR A 457 -9.14 1.26 -14.05
C TYR A 457 -8.40 1.55 -12.74
N ARG A 458 -7.31 0.84 -12.48
CA ARG A 458 -6.43 1.06 -11.32
C ARG A 458 -5.80 2.46 -11.36
N ALA A 459 -5.23 2.85 -12.50
CA ALA A 459 -4.55 4.14 -12.68
C ALA A 459 -5.49 5.34 -12.50
N SER A 460 -6.77 5.16 -12.85
CA SER A 460 -7.82 6.16 -12.61
C SER A 460 -8.26 6.26 -11.16
N GLY A 461 -7.81 5.34 -10.29
CA GLY A 461 -8.21 5.27 -8.90
C GLY A 461 -9.56 4.57 -8.68
N GLY A 462 -9.97 3.65 -9.55
CA GLY A 462 -11.17 2.84 -9.40
C GLY A 462 -11.09 1.82 -8.27
N GLY A 463 -12.23 1.28 -7.82
CA GLY A 463 -12.30 0.11 -6.94
C GLY A 463 -12.29 0.36 -5.42
N TRP A 464 -12.26 1.59 -4.96
CA TRP A 464 -12.30 1.90 -3.52
C TRP A 464 -13.65 2.44 -3.04
N LYS A 465 -14.60 2.62 -3.95
CA LYS A 465 -15.99 2.98 -3.64
C LYS A 465 -16.91 1.78 -3.69
#